data_a9abfbe9e79fc572f45b9c08308087c0
#
_entry.id   a9abfbe9e79fc572f45b9c08308087c0
#
_cell.length_a   1.000
_cell.length_b   1.000
_cell.length_c   1.000
_cell.angle_alpha   90.00
_cell.angle_beta   90.00
_cell.angle_gamma   90.00
#
_symmetry.space_group_name_H-M   'P 1'
#
loop_
_entity.id
_entity.type
_entity.pdbx_description
1 polymer ?
#
loop_
_entity_poly.entity_id
_entity_poly.type
_entity_poly.pdbx_seq_one_letter_code
_entity_poly.pdbx_strand_id
1 'polypeptide(L)'
;MKPRYSSAAAAVACVLMVAAGCAKKAEPAASAPVAGTTPAVPVEVRHALTGEILKADPASSALLVTHDEIKGYMPAMTMEFKVSAADLANAQPGQRIRAELVERGGDYWLEKIWPDDTVTRTSLDAAAKALAQDTAMRGKEAYREIGEVLPTFTLLDQAGRAVPASRFRGKQVVLNFIFTRCPIATMCPAATLRMGQLQAAARAAGAKDFELVSISLDPEYDTPGVLRDYAETRGLDTSNWSFLTGPDAAVRHLLAQLGVIREFEGATIKHTLATVLINEEGRIIHREDGSVWRVDDFVRRLKKG
;
A
#
# COMPACT_ATOMS: atom_id res chain seq x y z
N MET A 1 -18.74 -60.54 -13.38
CA MET A 1 -17.75 -61.60 -13.67
C MET A 1 -16.41 -61.21 -13.10
N LYS A 2 -15.99 -61.87 -12.04
CA LYS A 2 -14.62 -61.91 -11.52
C LYS A 2 -13.85 -62.97 -12.29
N PRO A 3 -12.49 -62.86 -12.36
CA PRO A 3 -11.77 -63.80 -11.52
C PRO A 3 -10.65 -63.17 -10.68
N ARG A 4 -10.52 -63.84 -9.52
CA ARG A 4 -9.39 -63.83 -8.58
C ARG A 4 -8.27 -64.70 -9.15
N TYR A 5 -7.02 -64.35 -8.83
CA TYR A 5 -5.94 -65.36 -8.65
C TYR A 5 -5.13 -64.98 -7.40
N SER A 6 -4.87 -66.04 -6.65
CA SER A 6 -4.26 -66.19 -5.33
C SER A 6 -2.87 -66.85 -5.45
N SER A 7 -2.08 -66.68 -4.39
CA SER A 7 -0.97 -67.55 -3.93
C SER A 7 0.42 -67.35 -4.55
N ALA A 8 1.53 -67.51 -3.91
CA ALA A 8 1.87 -68.11 -2.62
C ALA A 8 3.29 -67.75 -2.19
N ALA A 9 3.56 -67.94 -0.92
CA ALA A 9 4.79 -67.78 -0.16
C ALA A 9 5.98 -68.63 -0.61
N ALA A 10 7.18 -68.19 -0.28
CA ALA A 10 8.28 -69.09 0.08
C ALA A 10 9.27 -68.39 1.03
N ALA A 11 9.34 -68.87 2.24
CA ALA A 11 10.34 -68.56 3.25
C ALA A 11 11.61 -69.40 3.00
N VAL A 12 12.78 -68.75 3.16
CA VAL A 12 14.04 -69.49 3.42
C VAL A 12 14.75 -68.77 4.57
N ALA A 13 14.83 -69.49 5.66
CA ALA A 13 15.64 -69.18 6.83
C ALA A 13 17.08 -69.69 6.56
N CYS A 14 18.10 -68.92 6.84
CA CYS A 14 19.45 -69.39 7.10
C CYS A 14 19.97 -68.69 8.35
N VAL A 15 20.11 -69.52 9.39
CA VAL A 15 20.81 -69.23 10.64
C VAL A 15 22.31 -69.47 10.40
N LEU A 16 23.15 -68.55 10.77
CA LEU A 16 24.54 -68.78 11.12
C LEU A 16 24.97 -67.81 12.22
N MET A 17 25.25 -68.42 13.37
CA MET A 17 25.99 -67.83 14.49
C MET A 17 27.45 -67.60 14.07
N VAL A 18 28.13 -66.62 14.66
CA VAL A 18 29.28 -66.81 15.55
C VAL A 18 30.07 -65.50 15.78
N ALA A 19 30.39 -65.32 16.99
CA ALA A 19 31.56 -64.70 17.64
C ALA A 19 31.51 -63.23 18.03
N ALA A 20 31.52 -63.08 19.34
CA ALA A 20 31.81 -61.92 20.12
C ALA A 20 33.22 -61.36 19.84
N GLY A 21 33.34 -60.09 19.54
CA GLY A 21 34.55 -59.32 19.57
C GLY A 21 34.26 -57.96 20.20
N CYS A 22 34.63 -57.79 21.48
CA CYS A 22 34.62 -56.48 22.17
C CYS A 22 35.67 -55.58 21.53
N ALA A 23 35.20 -54.65 20.71
CA ALA A 23 36.00 -53.46 20.33
C ALA A 23 35.28 -52.24 20.88
N LYS A 24 35.86 -51.53 21.84
CA LYS A 24 35.47 -50.23 22.31
C LYS A 24 35.42 -49.26 21.15
N LYS A 25 34.25 -48.92 20.71
CA LYS A 25 34.04 -47.86 19.70
C LYS A 25 34.19 -46.51 20.41
N ALA A 26 35.22 -45.77 20.04
CA ALA A 26 35.37 -44.40 20.48
C ALA A 26 34.16 -43.59 19.93
N GLU A 27 33.45 -42.88 20.82
CA GLU A 27 32.46 -41.88 20.46
C GLU A 27 33.15 -40.73 19.69
N PRO A 28 32.63 -40.30 18.56
CA PRO A 28 33.08 -39.05 17.94
C PRO A 28 32.63 -37.89 18.82
N ALA A 29 33.58 -37.07 19.25
CA ALA A 29 33.36 -35.85 19.96
C ALA A 29 32.28 -34.99 19.23
N ALA A 30 31.19 -34.67 19.94
CA ALA A 30 30.19 -33.75 19.45
C ALA A 30 30.87 -32.40 19.13
N SER A 31 30.93 -32.05 17.85
CA SER A 31 31.32 -30.71 17.42
C SER A 31 30.26 -29.74 17.97
N ALA A 32 30.73 -28.81 18.81
CA ALA A 32 29.91 -27.69 19.29
C ALA A 32 29.27 -26.95 18.11
N PRO A 33 28.03 -26.52 18.24
CA PRO A 33 27.40 -25.70 17.19
C PRO A 33 28.20 -24.39 17.08
N VAL A 34 28.79 -24.16 15.91
CA VAL A 34 29.34 -22.86 15.53
C VAL A 34 28.16 -21.90 15.59
N ALA A 35 28.17 -21.03 16.59
CA ALA A 35 27.23 -19.91 16.66
C ALA A 35 27.45 -19.06 15.39
N GLY A 36 26.60 -19.25 14.42
CA GLY A 36 26.52 -18.39 13.24
C GLY A 36 26.15 -16.99 13.73
N THR A 37 27.11 -16.10 13.74
CA THR A 37 26.89 -14.67 13.86
C THR A 37 26.04 -14.27 12.66
N THR A 38 24.74 -14.18 12.85
CA THR A 38 23.85 -13.47 11.92
C THR A 38 24.42 -12.05 11.83
N PRO A 39 24.78 -11.55 10.63
CA PRO A 39 25.24 -10.18 10.52
C PRO A 39 24.14 -9.28 11.06
N ALA A 40 24.45 -8.48 12.08
CA ALA A 40 23.54 -7.47 12.59
C ALA A 40 23.21 -6.55 11.42
N VAL A 41 21.94 -6.51 11.03
CA VAL A 41 21.45 -5.50 10.08
C VAL A 41 21.77 -4.15 10.69
N PRO A 42 22.53 -3.26 10.01
CA PRO A 42 22.81 -1.94 10.54
C PRO A 42 21.50 -1.27 10.92
N VAL A 43 21.39 -0.83 12.18
CA VAL A 43 20.24 -0.05 12.62
C VAL A 43 20.33 1.29 11.89
N GLU A 44 19.50 1.48 10.88
CA GLU A 44 19.37 2.78 10.20
C GLU A 44 18.84 3.81 11.19
N VAL A 45 19.62 4.85 11.40
CA VAL A 45 19.19 5.99 12.22
C VAL A 45 18.32 6.87 11.34
N ARG A 46 17.12 7.19 11.82
CA ARG A 46 16.12 8.00 11.12
C ARG A 46 15.80 9.24 11.93
N HIS A 47 15.77 10.39 11.28
CA HIS A 47 15.45 11.67 11.90
C HIS A 47 14.27 12.30 11.15
N ALA A 48 13.32 12.85 11.92
CA ALA A 48 12.28 13.68 11.32
C ALA A 48 12.90 14.99 10.79
N LEU A 49 12.57 15.33 9.56
CA LEU A 49 13.03 16.54 8.87
C LEU A 49 11.83 17.31 8.34
N THR A 50 11.87 18.63 8.52
CA THR A 50 11.03 19.59 7.80
C THR A 50 11.90 20.57 7.05
N GLY A 51 11.42 21.08 5.90
CA GLY A 51 12.23 22.00 5.11
C GLY A 51 11.49 22.45 3.85
N GLU A 52 12.18 23.26 3.05
CA GLU A 52 11.71 23.78 1.76
C GLU A 52 12.62 23.30 0.64
N ILE A 53 12.03 22.74 -0.41
CA ILE A 53 12.73 22.34 -1.63
C ILE A 53 13.13 23.59 -2.41
N LEU A 54 14.44 23.79 -2.60
CA LEU A 54 14.96 24.87 -3.44
C LEU A 54 15.11 24.43 -4.89
N LYS A 55 15.53 23.17 -5.12
CA LYS A 55 15.79 22.62 -6.44
C LYS A 55 15.63 21.11 -6.45
N ALA A 56 15.08 20.60 -7.54
CA ALA A 56 15.15 19.17 -7.89
C ALA A 56 16.22 18.98 -8.97
N ASP A 57 17.12 18.02 -8.81
CA ASP A 57 18.17 17.70 -9.76
C ASP A 57 18.02 16.27 -10.28
N PRO A 58 17.46 16.09 -11.49
CA PRO A 58 17.31 14.76 -12.08
C PRO A 58 18.62 14.06 -12.40
N ALA A 59 19.72 14.81 -12.63
CA ALA A 59 21.00 14.21 -12.98
C ALA A 59 21.66 13.48 -11.81
N SER A 60 21.50 14.00 -10.58
CA SER A 60 22.02 13.39 -9.35
C SER A 60 20.96 12.59 -8.56
N SER A 61 19.69 12.60 -9.00
CA SER A 61 18.55 12.06 -8.25
C SER A 61 18.46 12.67 -6.85
N ALA A 62 18.65 13.97 -6.73
CA ALA A 62 18.72 14.69 -5.48
C ALA A 62 17.82 15.92 -5.43
N LEU A 63 17.45 16.28 -4.18
CA LEU A 63 16.78 17.53 -3.85
C LEU A 63 17.74 18.42 -3.08
N LEU A 64 17.86 19.69 -3.48
CA LEU A 64 18.46 20.73 -2.64
C LEU A 64 17.37 21.27 -1.72
N VAL A 65 17.54 21.08 -0.40
CA VAL A 65 16.55 21.46 0.61
C VAL A 65 17.18 22.36 1.66
N THR A 66 16.50 23.45 1.99
CA THR A 66 16.76 24.20 3.21
C THR A 66 15.92 23.59 4.32
N HIS A 67 16.56 22.83 5.20
CA HIS A 67 15.87 22.18 6.30
C HIS A 67 15.96 22.95 7.60
N ASP A 68 14.92 22.78 8.42
CA ASP A 68 14.88 23.29 9.78
C ASP A 68 15.88 22.52 10.68
N GLU A 69 16.14 22.99 11.90
CA GLU A 69 16.99 22.27 12.85
C GLU A 69 16.47 20.85 13.11
N ILE A 70 17.34 19.86 12.95
CA ILE A 70 17.09 18.48 13.39
C ILE A 70 17.69 18.36 14.80
N LYS A 71 16.83 18.47 15.81
CA LYS A 71 17.24 18.56 17.21
C LYS A 71 18.19 17.43 17.63
N GLY A 72 19.31 17.82 18.15
CA GLY A 72 20.34 16.88 18.65
C GLY A 72 21.15 16.18 17.58
N TYR A 73 20.94 16.53 16.30
CA TYR A 73 21.65 15.92 15.18
C TYR A 73 22.30 16.94 14.24
N MET A 74 21.54 17.90 13.70
CA MET A 74 22.04 18.82 12.67
C MET A 74 21.39 20.20 12.80
N PRO A 75 22.14 21.32 12.72
CA PRO A 75 21.57 22.66 12.69
C PRO A 75 20.79 22.90 11.39
N ALA A 76 19.94 23.93 11.37
CA ALA A 76 19.28 24.36 10.16
C ALA A 76 20.31 24.77 9.09
N MET A 77 20.19 24.19 7.88
CA MET A 77 21.11 24.46 6.78
C MET A 77 20.50 24.05 5.44
N THR A 78 21.22 24.35 4.36
CA THR A 78 20.87 23.93 3.01
C THR A 78 21.84 22.87 2.54
N MET A 79 21.30 21.71 2.12
CA MET A 79 22.13 20.63 1.61
C MET A 79 21.36 19.76 0.59
N GLU A 80 22.09 18.90 -0.10
CA GLU A 80 21.52 17.94 -1.05
C GLU A 80 21.18 16.63 -0.35
N PHE A 81 20.04 16.08 -0.73
CA PHE A 81 19.55 14.78 -0.27
C PHE A 81 19.19 13.90 -1.45
N LYS A 82 19.61 12.66 -1.43
CA LYS A 82 19.15 11.66 -2.39
C LYS A 82 17.69 11.30 -2.14
N VAL A 83 16.95 11.07 -3.21
CA VAL A 83 15.53 10.69 -3.15
C VAL A 83 15.20 9.62 -4.18
N SER A 84 14.03 8.99 -4.06
CA SER A 84 13.50 8.12 -5.10
C SER A 84 13.16 8.91 -6.38
N ALA A 85 13.15 8.22 -7.52
CA ALA A 85 12.74 8.84 -8.78
C ALA A 85 11.31 9.42 -8.73
N ALA A 86 10.42 8.74 -8.02
CA ALA A 86 9.03 9.17 -7.86
C ALA A 86 8.90 10.41 -6.96
N ASP A 87 9.65 10.47 -5.86
CA ASP A 87 9.70 11.66 -5.01
C ASP A 87 10.33 12.86 -5.75
N LEU A 88 11.39 12.60 -6.52
CA LEU A 88 12.01 13.63 -7.38
C LEU A 88 10.99 14.20 -8.39
N ALA A 89 10.20 13.32 -9.01
CA ALA A 89 9.20 13.72 -10.00
C ALA A 89 8.00 14.47 -9.37
N ASN A 90 7.78 14.33 -8.06
CA ASN A 90 6.77 15.07 -7.31
C ASN A 90 7.28 16.41 -6.77
N ALA A 91 8.59 16.57 -6.66
CA ALA A 91 9.21 17.72 -6.01
C ALA A 91 9.01 19.02 -6.81
N GLN A 92 8.65 20.08 -6.11
CA GLN A 92 8.49 21.42 -6.69
C GLN A 92 9.31 22.44 -5.90
N PRO A 93 10.12 23.30 -6.55
CA PRO A 93 10.79 24.40 -5.87
C PRO A 93 9.80 25.29 -5.12
N GLY A 94 10.18 25.70 -3.90
CA GLY A 94 9.33 26.46 -2.98
C GLY A 94 8.34 25.62 -2.17
N GLN A 95 8.26 24.32 -2.42
CA GLN A 95 7.39 23.43 -1.68
C GLN A 95 7.98 23.10 -0.29
N ARG A 96 7.21 23.32 0.76
CA ARG A 96 7.54 22.82 2.09
C ARG A 96 7.19 21.33 2.19
N ILE A 97 8.09 20.59 2.82
CA ILE A 97 7.97 19.14 3.02
C ILE A 97 8.27 18.75 4.45
N ARG A 98 7.72 17.63 4.87
CA ARG A 98 8.19 16.81 6.00
C ARG A 98 8.62 15.44 5.46
N ALA A 99 9.71 14.92 6.03
CA ALA A 99 10.31 13.67 5.56
C ALA A 99 11.04 12.96 6.70
N GLU A 100 11.51 11.75 6.44
CA GLU A 100 12.52 11.06 7.26
C GLU A 100 13.88 11.18 6.58
N LEU A 101 14.85 11.75 7.30
CA LEU A 101 16.26 11.73 6.92
C LEU A 101 16.86 10.38 7.33
N VAL A 102 17.50 9.72 6.40
CA VAL A 102 18.18 8.43 6.60
C VAL A 102 19.62 8.54 6.12
N GLU A 103 20.58 8.21 6.98
CA GLU A 103 21.98 8.08 6.57
C GLU A 103 22.25 6.65 6.11
N ARG A 104 22.76 6.53 4.87
CA ARG A 104 23.00 5.24 4.24
C ARG A 104 24.24 5.29 3.36
N GLY A 105 25.29 4.55 3.75
CA GLY A 105 26.52 4.47 2.97
C GLY A 105 27.28 5.78 2.84
N GLY A 106 27.14 6.70 3.78
CA GLY A 106 27.73 8.04 3.75
C GLY A 106 26.93 9.08 2.97
N ASP A 107 25.80 8.68 2.38
CA ASP A 107 24.84 9.58 1.73
C ASP A 107 23.66 9.87 2.62
N TYR A 108 23.10 11.07 2.48
CA TYR A 108 21.84 11.47 3.13
C TYR A 108 20.66 11.27 2.17
N TRP A 109 19.68 10.50 2.63
CA TRP A 109 18.46 10.21 1.87
C TRP A 109 17.25 10.83 2.56
N LEU A 110 16.29 11.32 1.77
CA LEU A 110 14.95 11.62 2.26
C LEU A 110 14.00 10.52 1.81
N GLU A 111 13.30 9.98 2.79
CA GLU A 111 12.22 9.02 2.61
C GLU A 111 10.93 9.54 3.23
N LYS A 112 9.80 8.95 2.88
CA LYS A 112 8.49 9.34 3.39
C LYS A 112 8.21 10.84 3.24
N ILE A 113 8.44 11.35 2.04
CA ILE A 113 8.26 12.77 1.73
C ILE A 113 6.77 13.10 1.60
N TRP A 114 6.33 14.06 2.41
CA TRP A 114 4.97 14.58 2.43
C TRP A 114 4.95 16.08 2.18
N PRO A 115 3.97 16.62 1.43
CA PRO A 115 3.71 18.06 1.43
C PRO A 115 3.42 18.55 2.85
N ASP A 116 4.01 19.69 3.22
CA ASP A 116 3.84 20.30 4.56
C ASP A 116 3.53 21.80 4.46
N ASP A 117 2.96 22.24 3.35
CA ASP A 117 2.46 23.60 3.25
C ASP A 117 1.20 23.79 4.13
N THR A 118 1.08 24.98 4.69
CA THR A 118 0.02 25.29 5.67
C THR A 118 -1.38 25.12 5.10
N VAL A 119 -1.59 25.45 3.82
CA VAL A 119 -2.92 25.38 3.18
C VAL A 119 -3.36 23.94 3.03
N THR A 120 -2.50 23.10 2.45
CA THR A 120 -2.77 21.65 2.29
C THR A 120 -3.01 21.00 3.64
N ARG A 121 -2.12 21.23 4.62
CA ARG A 121 -2.23 20.65 5.96
C ARG A 121 -3.55 21.06 6.65
N THR A 122 -3.87 22.34 6.64
CA THR A 122 -5.14 22.84 7.24
C THR A 122 -6.36 22.22 6.57
N SER A 123 -6.35 22.07 5.24
CA SER A 123 -7.44 21.45 4.49
C SER A 123 -7.61 19.96 4.84
N LEU A 124 -6.50 19.21 4.93
CA LEU A 124 -6.51 17.80 5.30
C LEU A 124 -7.00 17.61 6.73
N ASP A 125 -6.53 18.42 7.69
CA ASP A 125 -6.89 18.34 9.11
C ASP A 125 -8.38 18.69 9.30
N ALA A 126 -8.87 19.72 8.64
CA ALA A 126 -10.29 20.11 8.70
C ALA A 126 -11.18 19.00 8.13
N ALA A 127 -10.82 18.42 6.99
CA ALA A 127 -11.54 17.31 6.38
C ALA A 127 -11.52 16.05 7.26
N ALA A 128 -10.36 15.70 7.84
CA ALA A 128 -10.23 14.57 8.75
C ALA A 128 -11.11 14.72 10.00
N LYS A 129 -11.13 15.93 10.58
CA LYS A 129 -12.00 16.26 11.73
C LYS A 129 -13.48 16.16 11.39
N ALA A 130 -13.91 16.69 10.26
CA ALA A 130 -15.30 16.61 9.80
C ALA A 130 -15.72 15.15 9.55
N LEU A 131 -14.85 14.36 8.93
CA LEU A 131 -15.09 12.94 8.67
C LEU A 131 -15.16 12.12 9.98
N ALA A 132 -14.33 12.44 10.97
CA ALA A 132 -14.39 11.85 12.31
C ALA A 132 -15.71 12.14 13.02
N GLN A 133 -16.20 13.38 12.92
CA GLN A 133 -17.50 13.78 13.47
C GLN A 133 -18.65 13.06 12.79
N ASP A 134 -18.65 12.97 11.45
CA ASP A 134 -19.66 12.23 10.69
C ASP A 134 -19.66 10.73 11.06
N THR A 135 -18.49 10.13 11.23
CA THR A 135 -18.36 8.74 11.70
C THR A 135 -18.94 8.56 13.10
N ALA A 136 -18.66 9.48 14.01
CA ALA A 136 -19.19 9.42 15.37
C ALA A 136 -20.73 9.58 15.42
N MET A 137 -21.28 10.46 14.58
CA MET A 137 -22.74 10.65 14.46
C MET A 137 -23.45 9.45 13.86
N ARG A 138 -22.82 8.70 12.95
CA ARG A 138 -23.39 7.47 12.40
C ARG A 138 -23.49 6.34 13.42
N GLY A 139 -22.62 6.35 14.40
CA GLY A 139 -22.55 5.31 15.41
C GLY A 139 -21.53 4.21 15.08
N LYS A 140 -21.28 3.38 16.07
CA LYS A 140 -20.29 2.31 16.00
C LYS A 140 -20.78 1.22 15.03
N GLU A 141 -19.89 0.80 14.12
CA GLU A 141 -20.15 -0.24 13.12
C GLU A 141 -21.16 0.12 12.02
N ALA A 142 -21.67 1.34 11.98
CA ALA A 142 -22.54 1.80 10.92
C ALA A 142 -21.71 2.30 9.72
N TYR A 143 -21.77 1.58 8.61
CA TYR A 143 -21.16 1.98 7.34
C TYR A 143 -22.23 2.40 6.32
N ARG A 144 -21.79 3.05 5.24
CA ARG A 144 -22.66 3.52 4.17
C ARG A 144 -23.06 2.39 3.25
N GLU A 145 -24.36 2.29 3.00
CA GLU A 145 -24.97 1.30 2.14
C GLU A 145 -25.23 1.84 0.73
N ILE A 146 -25.69 0.95 -0.15
CA ILE A 146 -26.15 1.32 -1.51
C ILE A 146 -27.30 2.34 -1.39
N GLY A 147 -27.20 3.42 -2.17
CA GLY A 147 -28.12 4.55 -2.16
C GLY A 147 -27.63 5.73 -1.32
N GLU A 148 -26.72 5.53 -0.38
CA GLU A 148 -26.15 6.61 0.41
C GLU A 148 -25.05 7.37 -0.34
N VAL A 149 -24.84 8.62 0.07
CA VAL A 149 -23.81 9.50 -0.52
C VAL A 149 -22.43 9.16 0.05
N LEU A 150 -21.41 9.15 -0.79
CA LEU A 150 -20.01 9.01 -0.38
C LEU A 150 -19.67 10.05 0.71
N PRO A 151 -18.94 9.69 1.78
CA PRO A 151 -18.55 10.64 2.80
C PRO A 151 -17.66 11.74 2.22
N THR A 152 -17.72 12.91 2.82
CA THR A 152 -16.81 14.01 2.47
C THR A 152 -15.43 13.73 3.05
N PHE A 153 -14.41 13.80 2.20
CA PHE A 153 -13.01 13.65 2.59
C PHE A 153 -12.14 14.59 1.76
N THR A 154 -10.92 14.81 2.22
CA THR A 154 -9.80 15.33 1.43
C THR A 154 -8.60 14.45 1.71
N LEU A 155 -7.98 13.92 0.66
CA LEU A 155 -6.76 13.10 0.70
C LEU A 155 -5.74 13.67 -0.29
N LEU A 156 -4.53 13.10 -0.33
CA LEU A 156 -3.51 13.44 -1.31
C LEU A 156 -3.46 12.39 -2.42
N ASP A 157 -3.30 12.81 -3.67
CA ASP A 157 -3.03 11.89 -4.78
C ASP A 157 -1.54 11.50 -4.84
N GLN A 158 -1.20 10.62 -5.76
CA GLN A 158 0.17 10.16 -6.01
C GLN A 158 1.13 11.27 -6.46
N ALA A 159 0.64 12.44 -6.78
CA ALA A 159 1.44 13.64 -7.08
C ALA A 159 1.52 14.62 -5.87
N GLY A 160 1.00 14.24 -4.71
CA GLY A 160 0.98 15.07 -3.50
C GLY A 160 -0.05 16.20 -3.52
N ARG A 161 -1.00 16.18 -4.46
CA ARG A 161 -2.04 17.23 -4.58
C ARG A 161 -3.25 16.86 -3.73
N ALA A 162 -3.83 17.86 -3.08
CA ALA A 162 -5.07 17.66 -2.30
C ALA A 162 -6.26 17.36 -3.23
N VAL A 163 -6.96 16.26 -2.94
CA VAL A 163 -8.12 15.76 -3.68
C VAL A 163 -9.33 15.69 -2.74
N PRO A 164 -10.22 16.69 -2.79
CA PRO A 164 -11.49 16.62 -2.07
C PRO A 164 -12.46 15.67 -2.77
N ALA A 165 -13.34 15.02 -2.02
CA ALA A 165 -14.38 14.14 -2.56
C ALA A 165 -15.29 14.86 -3.58
N SER A 166 -15.46 16.19 -3.45
CA SER A 166 -16.23 17.01 -4.37
C SER A 166 -15.66 17.04 -5.81
N ARG A 167 -14.38 16.74 -6.01
CA ARG A 167 -13.75 16.63 -7.33
C ARG A 167 -14.44 15.57 -8.21
N PHE A 168 -15.06 14.61 -7.59
CA PHE A 168 -15.68 13.47 -8.28
C PHE A 168 -17.16 13.71 -8.62
N ARG A 169 -17.73 14.85 -8.24
CA ARG A 169 -19.11 15.20 -8.62
C ARG A 169 -19.24 15.37 -10.13
N GLY A 170 -20.35 14.86 -10.68
CA GLY A 170 -20.59 14.85 -12.12
C GLY A 170 -19.86 13.73 -12.87
N LYS A 171 -19.19 12.81 -12.14
CA LYS A 171 -18.49 11.67 -12.72
C LYS A 171 -18.89 10.38 -12.02
N GLN A 172 -18.82 9.29 -12.75
CA GLN A 172 -18.90 7.96 -12.15
C GLN A 172 -17.53 7.57 -11.59
N VAL A 173 -17.48 7.00 -10.40
CA VAL A 173 -16.22 6.62 -9.75
C VAL A 173 -16.25 5.15 -9.35
N VAL A 174 -15.22 4.41 -9.75
CA VAL A 174 -14.95 3.08 -9.18
C VAL A 174 -13.82 3.22 -8.17
N LEU A 175 -14.14 2.92 -6.91
CA LEU A 175 -13.25 3.07 -5.79
C LEU A 175 -12.90 1.71 -5.20
N ASN A 176 -11.61 1.45 -4.94
CA ASN A 176 -11.13 0.29 -4.21
C ASN A 176 -10.06 0.65 -3.18
N PHE A 177 -9.59 -0.35 -2.44
CA PHE A 177 -8.62 -0.19 -1.36
C PHE A 177 -7.42 -1.11 -1.61
N ILE A 178 -6.21 -0.57 -1.40
CA ILE A 178 -4.94 -1.29 -1.58
C ILE A 178 -3.94 -0.87 -0.52
N PHE A 179 -2.85 -1.62 -0.37
CA PHE A 179 -1.59 -1.10 0.14
C PHE A 179 -0.43 -1.65 -0.71
N THR A 180 0.59 -0.82 -0.93
CA THR A 180 1.61 -1.07 -1.97
C THR A 180 2.48 -2.28 -1.68
N ARG A 181 2.75 -2.56 -0.40
CA ARG A 181 3.59 -3.68 0.08
C ARG A 181 2.80 -4.95 0.43
N CYS A 182 1.58 -5.12 -0.12
CA CYS A 182 0.80 -6.34 0.09
C CYS A 182 1.52 -7.55 -0.54
N PRO A 183 1.90 -8.57 0.25
CA PRO A 183 2.65 -9.72 -0.26
C PRO A 183 1.74 -10.79 -0.89
N ILE A 184 0.42 -10.64 -0.78
CA ILE A 184 -0.55 -11.66 -1.19
C ILE A 184 -1.03 -11.36 -2.60
N ALA A 185 -0.53 -12.12 -3.57
CA ALA A 185 -0.82 -11.90 -5.00
C ALA A 185 -2.31 -11.90 -5.36
N THR A 186 -3.13 -12.66 -4.63
CA THR A 186 -4.58 -12.76 -4.84
C THR A 186 -5.40 -11.65 -4.18
N MET A 187 -4.77 -10.71 -3.48
CA MET A 187 -5.42 -9.58 -2.80
C MET A 187 -5.17 -8.24 -3.53
N CYS A 188 -4.40 -7.32 -2.94
CA CYS A 188 -4.18 -6.00 -3.54
C CYS A 188 -3.60 -6.04 -4.96
N PRO A 189 -2.61 -6.91 -5.28
CA PRO A 189 -2.13 -7.01 -6.66
C PRO A 189 -3.22 -7.45 -7.65
N ALA A 190 -4.06 -8.44 -7.27
CA ALA A 190 -5.17 -8.89 -8.10
C ALA A 190 -6.25 -7.80 -8.23
N ALA A 191 -6.57 -7.08 -7.15
CA ALA A 191 -7.52 -5.96 -7.18
C ALA A 191 -7.04 -4.84 -8.11
N THR A 192 -5.75 -4.48 -8.05
CA THR A 192 -5.14 -3.49 -8.95
C THR A 192 -5.20 -3.93 -10.41
N LEU A 193 -4.86 -5.19 -10.70
CA LEU A 193 -4.96 -5.73 -12.05
C LEU A 193 -6.40 -5.65 -12.60
N ARG A 194 -7.41 -5.98 -11.78
CA ARG A 194 -8.81 -5.86 -12.18
C ARG A 194 -9.24 -4.43 -12.44
N MET A 195 -8.78 -3.48 -11.64
CA MET A 195 -9.04 -2.06 -11.89
C MET A 195 -8.43 -1.60 -13.23
N GLY A 196 -7.22 -2.03 -13.58
CA GLY A 196 -6.62 -1.76 -14.89
C GLY A 196 -7.40 -2.41 -16.05
N GLN A 197 -7.84 -3.66 -15.88
CA GLN A 197 -8.72 -4.32 -16.84
C GLN A 197 -10.06 -3.59 -17.02
N LEU A 198 -10.64 -3.11 -15.90
CA LEU A 198 -11.85 -2.30 -15.93
C LEU A 198 -11.65 -1.00 -16.69
N GLN A 199 -10.55 -0.28 -16.44
CA GLN A 199 -10.21 0.95 -17.13
C GLN A 199 -10.17 0.74 -18.66
N ALA A 200 -9.44 -0.27 -19.10
CA ALA A 200 -9.31 -0.60 -20.53
C ALA A 200 -10.66 -1.01 -21.14
N ALA A 201 -11.40 -1.89 -20.46
CA ALA A 201 -12.70 -2.37 -20.94
C ALA A 201 -13.77 -1.27 -20.98
N ALA A 202 -13.80 -0.39 -19.97
CA ALA A 202 -14.73 0.74 -19.93
C ALA A 202 -14.47 1.72 -21.07
N ARG A 203 -13.20 2.06 -21.34
CA ARG A 203 -12.81 2.91 -22.47
C ARG A 203 -13.16 2.27 -23.82
N ALA A 204 -12.84 0.99 -24.01
CA ALA A 204 -13.19 0.25 -25.21
C ALA A 204 -14.70 0.17 -25.44
N ALA A 205 -15.47 0.15 -24.36
CA ALA A 205 -16.92 0.18 -24.37
C ALA A 205 -17.53 1.58 -24.58
N GLY A 206 -16.70 2.63 -24.67
CA GLY A 206 -17.12 4.02 -24.88
C GLY A 206 -17.67 4.69 -23.62
N ALA A 207 -17.36 4.19 -22.42
CA ALA A 207 -17.70 4.88 -21.18
C ALA A 207 -16.98 6.22 -21.12
N LYS A 208 -17.70 7.26 -20.72
CA LYS A 208 -17.19 8.63 -20.59
C LYS A 208 -17.33 9.07 -19.14
N ASP A 209 -16.56 10.08 -18.78
CA ASP A 209 -16.67 10.79 -17.50
C ASP A 209 -16.62 9.87 -16.28
N PHE A 210 -15.74 8.85 -16.31
CA PHE A 210 -15.48 7.98 -15.17
C PHE A 210 -14.05 8.14 -14.66
N GLU A 211 -13.87 7.95 -13.37
CA GLU A 211 -12.58 7.92 -12.70
C GLU A 211 -12.41 6.65 -11.87
N LEU A 212 -11.18 6.20 -11.73
CA LEU A 212 -10.78 5.15 -10.82
C LEU A 212 -10.08 5.77 -9.62
N VAL A 213 -10.34 5.23 -8.45
CA VAL A 213 -9.74 5.68 -7.18
C VAL A 213 -9.29 4.46 -6.39
N SER A 214 -8.01 4.42 -6.05
CA SER A 214 -7.45 3.45 -5.10
C SER A 214 -7.00 4.16 -3.84
N ILE A 215 -7.58 3.82 -2.69
CA ILE A 215 -7.25 4.43 -1.40
C ILE A 215 -6.29 3.51 -0.65
N SER A 216 -5.19 4.08 -0.16
CA SER A 216 -4.22 3.32 0.63
C SER A 216 -4.81 2.88 1.98
N LEU A 217 -4.53 1.61 2.32
CA LEU A 217 -4.77 1.03 3.65
C LEU A 217 -3.59 1.27 4.60
N ASP A 218 -2.45 1.75 4.10
CA ASP A 218 -1.19 1.91 4.84
C ASP A 218 -0.61 3.31 4.65
N PRO A 219 -1.33 4.36 5.06
CA PRO A 219 -0.92 5.72 4.78
C PRO A 219 0.38 6.14 5.47
N GLU A 220 0.85 5.42 6.49
CA GLU A 220 2.15 5.69 7.11
C GLU A 220 3.33 5.28 6.22
N TYR A 221 3.12 4.28 5.36
CA TYR A 221 4.11 3.80 4.39
C TYR A 221 3.85 4.38 2.99
N ASP A 222 2.61 4.34 2.53
CA ASP A 222 2.19 4.70 1.19
C ASP A 222 2.12 6.23 1.04
N THR A 223 3.28 6.90 0.99
CA THR A 223 3.36 8.33 0.67
C THR A 223 2.97 8.60 -0.79
N PRO A 224 2.74 9.86 -1.19
CA PRO A 224 2.52 10.20 -2.60
C PRO A 224 3.57 9.63 -3.55
N GLY A 225 4.86 9.73 -3.21
CA GLY A 225 5.95 9.16 -4.02
C GLY A 225 5.89 7.65 -4.12
N VAL A 226 5.61 6.94 -3.01
CA VAL A 226 5.44 5.48 -3.00
C VAL A 226 4.25 5.05 -3.87
N LEU A 227 3.13 5.76 -3.81
CA LEU A 227 1.96 5.48 -4.66
C LEU A 227 2.24 5.76 -6.13
N ARG A 228 3.03 6.79 -6.43
CA ARG A 228 3.48 7.08 -7.79
C ARG A 228 4.36 5.97 -8.34
N ASP A 229 5.38 5.55 -7.59
CA ASP A 229 6.26 4.43 -7.95
C ASP A 229 5.45 3.14 -8.15
N TYR A 230 4.48 2.87 -7.28
CA TYR A 230 3.58 1.73 -7.41
C TYR A 230 2.82 1.72 -8.73
N ALA A 231 2.31 2.87 -9.16
CA ALA A 231 1.59 3.00 -10.43
C ALA A 231 2.52 2.88 -11.64
N GLU A 232 3.67 3.56 -11.61
CA GLU A 232 4.65 3.59 -12.71
C GLU A 232 5.28 2.23 -12.95
N THR A 233 5.73 1.54 -11.90
CA THR A 233 6.35 0.21 -12.00
C THR A 233 5.40 -0.86 -12.52
N ARG A 234 4.09 -0.66 -12.39
CA ARG A 234 3.05 -1.54 -12.93
C ARG A 234 2.50 -1.09 -14.27
N GLY A 235 3.03 -0.01 -14.85
CA GLY A 235 2.56 0.53 -16.11
C GLY A 235 1.10 0.96 -16.12
N LEU A 236 0.59 1.44 -14.96
CA LEU A 236 -0.81 1.84 -14.84
C LEU A 236 -1.04 3.22 -15.45
N ASP A 237 -2.11 3.36 -16.20
CA ASP A 237 -2.50 4.66 -16.75
C ASP A 237 -3.24 5.51 -15.70
N THR A 238 -2.54 6.52 -15.18
CA THR A 238 -3.06 7.42 -14.15
C THR A 238 -3.84 8.62 -14.69
N SER A 239 -4.13 8.69 -16.00
CA SER A 239 -4.84 9.83 -16.60
C SER A 239 -6.25 10.04 -16.02
N ASN A 240 -6.94 8.96 -15.63
CA ASN A 240 -8.21 8.98 -14.91
C ASN A 240 -8.22 7.98 -13.73
N TRP A 241 -7.04 7.72 -13.14
CA TRP A 241 -6.91 6.87 -11.98
C TRP A 241 -6.06 7.56 -10.91
N SER A 242 -6.65 7.85 -9.77
CA SER A 242 -5.99 8.47 -8.62
C SER A 242 -5.70 7.42 -7.55
N PHE A 243 -4.46 7.44 -7.05
CA PHE A 243 -4.05 6.67 -5.87
C PHE A 243 -4.00 7.64 -4.70
N LEU A 244 -4.85 7.43 -3.70
CA LEU A 244 -5.05 8.38 -2.61
C LEU A 244 -4.46 7.89 -1.29
N THR A 245 -3.83 8.80 -0.58
CA THR A 245 -3.28 8.62 0.77
C THR A 245 -3.49 9.88 1.60
N GLY A 246 -3.15 9.85 2.89
CA GLY A 246 -3.30 11.05 3.73
C GLY A 246 -3.14 10.76 5.21
N PRO A 247 -3.61 11.62 6.11
CA PRO A 247 -3.54 11.37 7.54
C PRO A 247 -4.23 10.06 7.92
N ASP A 248 -3.58 9.22 8.74
CA ASP A 248 -4.11 7.92 9.16
C ASP A 248 -5.53 8.03 9.74
N ALA A 249 -5.78 9.05 10.53
CA ALA A 249 -7.10 9.30 11.10
C ALA A 249 -8.18 9.48 10.01
N ALA A 250 -7.88 10.23 8.93
CA ALA A 250 -8.81 10.42 7.82
C ALA A 250 -9.08 9.10 7.09
N VAL A 251 -8.02 8.35 6.77
CA VAL A 251 -8.14 7.04 6.11
C VAL A 251 -8.96 6.09 6.98
N ARG A 252 -8.65 5.97 8.27
CA ARG A 252 -9.37 5.09 9.20
C ARG A 252 -10.87 5.38 9.26
N HIS A 253 -11.27 6.65 9.37
CA HIS A 253 -12.68 7.02 9.38
C HIS A 253 -13.37 6.78 8.04
N LEU A 254 -12.66 7.00 6.93
CA LEU A 254 -13.17 6.71 5.60
C LEU A 254 -13.41 5.22 5.39
N LEU A 255 -12.46 4.38 5.80
CA LEU A 255 -12.59 2.92 5.77
C LEU A 255 -13.79 2.45 6.60
N ALA A 256 -13.93 2.95 7.83
CA ALA A 256 -15.06 2.61 8.70
C ALA A 256 -16.40 2.96 8.04
N GLN A 257 -16.53 4.15 7.44
CA GLN A 257 -17.75 4.57 6.75
C GLN A 257 -18.02 3.79 5.45
N LEU A 258 -17.02 3.13 4.88
CA LEU A 258 -17.17 2.29 3.69
C LEU A 258 -17.17 0.78 4.03
N GLY A 259 -17.24 0.42 5.30
CA GLY A 259 -17.32 -0.96 5.76
C GLY A 259 -16.07 -1.78 5.45
N VAL A 260 -14.89 -1.14 5.44
CA VAL A 260 -13.60 -1.79 5.22
C VAL A 260 -12.87 -1.92 6.55
N ILE A 261 -12.60 -3.16 6.95
CA ILE A 261 -11.84 -3.47 8.16
C ILE A 261 -10.35 -3.46 7.84
N ARG A 262 -9.55 -2.88 8.73
CA ARG A 262 -8.10 -2.83 8.65
C ARG A 262 -7.50 -3.06 10.03
N GLU A 263 -6.67 -4.08 10.17
CA GLU A 263 -5.96 -4.43 11.41
C GLU A 263 -4.48 -4.67 11.09
N PHE A 264 -3.58 -4.06 11.84
CA PHE A 264 -2.14 -4.26 11.69
C PHE A 264 -1.70 -5.50 12.47
N GLU A 265 -1.09 -6.47 11.80
CA GLU A 265 -0.47 -7.66 12.37
C GLU A 265 1.05 -7.65 12.06
N GLY A 266 1.84 -6.96 12.89
CA GLY A 266 3.28 -6.76 12.65
C GLY A 266 3.51 -5.96 11.35
N ALA A 267 4.23 -6.56 10.40
CA ALA A 267 4.52 -5.94 9.10
C ALA A 267 3.40 -6.13 8.06
N THR A 268 2.33 -6.86 8.39
CA THR A 268 1.21 -7.17 7.50
C THR A 268 -0.05 -6.43 7.92
N ILE A 269 -0.94 -6.22 6.98
CA ILE A 269 -2.27 -5.65 7.23
C ILE A 269 -3.31 -6.71 6.89
N LYS A 270 -4.07 -7.12 7.89
CA LYS A 270 -5.29 -7.90 7.70
C LYS A 270 -6.42 -6.94 7.37
N HIS A 271 -7.09 -7.15 6.26
CA HIS A 271 -8.13 -6.23 5.81
C HIS A 271 -9.18 -6.94 4.98
N THR A 272 -10.38 -6.36 4.92
CA THR A 272 -11.37 -6.71 3.91
C THR A 272 -11.09 -5.95 2.62
N LEU A 273 -11.56 -6.48 1.49
CA LEU A 273 -11.51 -5.81 0.19
C LEU A 273 -12.92 -5.47 -0.24
N ALA A 274 -13.09 -4.27 -0.76
CA ALA A 274 -14.31 -3.82 -1.38
C ALA A 274 -14.00 -3.02 -2.65
N THR A 275 -14.87 -3.16 -3.66
CA THR A 275 -14.87 -2.30 -4.84
C THR A 275 -16.26 -1.67 -4.94
N VAL A 276 -16.31 -0.35 -4.98
CA VAL A 276 -17.54 0.43 -4.87
C VAL A 276 -17.71 1.27 -6.13
N LEU A 277 -18.90 1.25 -6.75
CA LEU A 277 -19.27 2.15 -7.83
C LEU A 277 -20.15 3.29 -7.29
N ILE A 278 -19.80 4.50 -7.65
CA ILE A 278 -20.42 5.75 -7.22
C ILE A 278 -20.89 6.46 -8.48
N ASN A 279 -22.12 7.00 -8.46
CA ASN A 279 -22.69 7.73 -9.58
C ASN A 279 -22.32 9.23 -9.56
N GLU A 280 -22.80 9.99 -10.55
CA GLU A 280 -22.49 11.42 -10.74
C GLU A 280 -22.96 12.28 -9.57
N GLU A 281 -24.03 11.87 -8.88
CA GLU A 281 -24.53 12.54 -7.66
C GLU A 281 -23.71 12.19 -6.42
N GLY A 282 -22.71 11.29 -6.57
CA GLY A 282 -21.85 10.83 -5.48
C GLY A 282 -22.53 9.78 -4.60
N ARG A 283 -23.55 9.05 -5.09
CA ARG A 283 -24.20 7.95 -4.37
C ARG A 283 -23.56 6.61 -4.70
N ILE A 284 -23.43 5.77 -3.71
CA ILE A 284 -23.02 4.37 -3.87
C ILE A 284 -24.14 3.63 -4.59
N ILE A 285 -23.87 3.10 -5.77
CA ILE A 285 -24.88 2.38 -6.58
C ILE A 285 -24.57 0.90 -6.76
N HIS A 286 -23.36 0.48 -6.44
CA HIS A 286 -22.96 -0.92 -6.48
C HIS A 286 -21.75 -1.17 -5.59
N ARG A 287 -21.65 -2.37 -5.02
CA ARG A 287 -20.54 -2.81 -4.19
C ARG A 287 -20.27 -4.28 -4.43
N GLU A 288 -19.00 -4.64 -4.55
CA GLU A 288 -18.51 -6.01 -4.56
C GLU A 288 -17.45 -6.17 -3.48
N ASP A 289 -17.59 -7.17 -2.65
CA ASP A 289 -16.63 -7.52 -1.61
C ASP A 289 -15.63 -8.58 -2.12
N GLY A 290 -14.39 -8.49 -1.63
CA GLY A 290 -13.29 -9.36 -2.05
C GLY A 290 -12.56 -8.88 -3.31
N SER A 291 -11.63 -9.72 -3.80
CA SER A 291 -10.79 -9.42 -4.98
C SER A 291 -11.32 -10.03 -6.28
N VAL A 292 -12.34 -10.88 -6.21
CA VAL A 292 -12.87 -11.65 -7.36
C VAL A 292 -14.24 -11.12 -7.75
N TRP A 293 -14.25 -10.08 -8.57
CA TRP A 293 -15.48 -9.51 -9.15
C TRP A 293 -15.38 -9.44 -10.68
N ARG A 294 -16.50 -9.29 -11.36
CA ARG A 294 -16.57 -9.31 -12.82
C ARG A 294 -16.44 -7.90 -13.39
N VAL A 295 -15.43 -7.69 -14.21
CA VAL A 295 -15.20 -6.41 -14.93
C VAL A 295 -16.43 -5.99 -15.74
N ASP A 296 -17.06 -6.92 -16.45
CA ASP A 296 -18.24 -6.64 -17.27
C ASP A 296 -19.42 -6.08 -16.47
N ASP A 297 -19.56 -6.47 -15.20
CA ASP A 297 -20.64 -5.98 -14.36
C ASP A 297 -20.50 -4.48 -14.05
N PHE A 298 -19.27 -4.02 -13.81
CA PHE A 298 -18.98 -2.60 -13.66
C PHE A 298 -19.09 -1.86 -15.00
N VAL A 299 -18.54 -2.40 -16.09
CA VAL A 299 -18.61 -1.77 -17.43
C VAL A 299 -20.05 -1.52 -17.84
N ARG A 300 -20.95 -2.49 -17.65
CA ARG A 300 -22.39 -2.30 -17.97
C ARG A 300 -23.04 -1.18 -17.17
N ARG A 301 -22.61 -0.97 -15.93
CA ARG A 301 -23.12 0.09 -15.05
C ARG A 301 -22.54 1.45 -15.42
N LEU A 302 -21.26 1.50 -15.79
CA LEU A 302 -20.60 2.73 -16.24
C LEU A 302 -21.18 3.29 -17.56
N LYS A 303 -21.80 2.46 -18.40
CA LYS A 303 -22.44 2.92 -19.65
C LYS A 303 -23.81 3.56 -19.45
N LYS A 304 -24.42 3.36 -18.31
CA LYS A 304 -25.80 3.77 -18.02
C LYS A 304 -25.91 5.07 -17.25
N GLY A 305 -24.81 5.83 -17.18
CA GLY A 305 -24.82 7.17 -16.59
C GLY A 305 -25.45 8.20 -17.52
#